data_7e2b05ed6ac935c6e4f47858b481d79a
#
_entry.id   7e2b05ed6ac935c6e4f47858b481d79a
#
_cell.length_a   1.000
_cell.length_b   1.000
_cell.length_c   1.000
_cell.angle_alpha   90.00
_cell.angle_beta   90.00
_cell.angle_gamma   90.00
#
_symmetry.space_group_name_H-M   'P 1'
#
loop_
_entity.id
_entity.type
_entity.pdbx_description
1 polymer ?
#
loop_
_entity_poly.entity_id
_entity_poly.type
_entity_poly.pdbx_seq_one_letter_code
_entity_poly.pdbx_strand_id
1 'polypeptide(L)'
;VSQEHYFSATPAVELTKHVRTLNIRGTEHQVTTASGVFSGGRVDLGTQVLLSHVPDPQAGLALDVGCGWGPITLALCDALKGSDSEVLAVDINTRALELSSENAKTAGYSVATFTPEQLEKYLLDNDLKLRTIWSNPPVRIGKQALHELLLKWLAFLADDGAAWLVVQRNLGADSLAKWLSAQGWQVEKAASSKGFRVFKVTR
;
A
#
# COMPACT_ATOMS: atom_id res chain seq x y z
N VAL A 1 -7.34 -19.88 -11.77
CA VAL A 1 -7.08 -19.58 -10.36
C VAL A 1 -7.93 -18.39 -10.01
N SER A 2 -8.99 -18.59 -9.23
CA SER A 2 -9.98 -17.53 -8.92
C SER A 2 -9.33 -16.44 -8.07
N GLN A 3 -9.62 -15.18 -8.40
CA GLN A 3 -9.07 -13.98 -7.74
C GLN A 3 -9.53 -13.79 -6.28
N GLU A 4 -10.51 -14.56 -5.83
CA GLU A 4 -11.05 -14.49 -4.46
C GLU A 4 -10.03 -14.85 -3.37
N HIS A 5 -8.98 -15.60 -3.72
CA HIS A 5 -7.98 -16.07 -2.75
C HIS A 5 -7.01 -15.00 -2.23
N TYR A 6 -6.84 -13.89 -2.95
CA TYR A 6 -5.87 -12.85 -2.54
C TYR A 6 -6.43 -11.87 -1.49
N PHE A 7 -7.75 -11.79 -1.39
CA PHE A 7 -8.45 -10.86 -0.50
C PHE A 7 -9.13 -11.56 0.69
N SER A 8 -8.70 -12.79 1.01
CA SER A 8 -9.15 -13.52 2.19
C SER A 8 -8.10 -13.45 3.30
N ALA A 9 -8.55 -13.39 4.55
CA ALA A 9 -7.68 -13.34 5.73
C ALA A 9 -6.71 -14.52 5.81
N THR A 10 -7.14 -15.70 5.36
CA THR A 10 -6.30 -16.92 5.29
C THR A 10 -6.45 -17.55 3.91
N PRO A 11 -5.41 -17.50 3.06
CA PRO A 11 -5.46 -18.14 1.75
C PRO A 11 -5.58 -19.67 1.85
N ALA A 12 -6.54 -20.25 1.12
CA ALA A 12 -6.73 -21.70 1.06
C ALA A 12 -5.65 -22.45 0.22
N VAL A 13 -4.79 -21.70 -0.47
CA VAL A 13 -3.74 -22.25 -1.33
C VAL A 13 -2.54 -22.67 -0.48
N GLU A 14 -1.96 -23.85 -0.79
CA GLU A 14 -0.73 -24.34 -0.16
C GLU A 14 0.40 -23.29 -0.25
N LEU A 15 1.14 -23.13 0.84
CA LEU A 15 2.21 -22.15 0.93
C LEU A 15 3.45 -22.62 0.15
N THR A 16 3.72 -22.00 -0.98
CA THR A 16 4.97 -22.16 -1.70
C THR A 16 5.72 -20.84 -1.72
N LYS A 17 6.88 -20.79 -1.06
CA LYS A 17 7.75 -19.61 -1.00
C LYS A 17 8.78 -19.62 -2.11
N HIS A 18 9.09 -18.44 -2.65
CA HIS A 18 10.14 -18.22 -3.65
C HIS A 18 10.97 -17.02 -3.26
N VAL A 19 12.29 -17.18 -3.21
CA VAL A 19 13.24 -16.07 -3.02
C VAL A 19 13.61 -15.50 -4.39
N ARG A 20 13.62 -14.15 -4.49
CA ARG A 20 13.93 -13.43 -5.72
C ARG A 20 14.71 -12.16 -5.40
N THR A 21 15.53 -11.72 -6.35
CA THR A 21 16.10 -10.37 -6.32
C THR A 21 15.28 -9.48 -7.26
N LEU A 22 14.69 -8.43 -6.73
CA LEU A 22 13.84 -7.50 -7.47
C LEU A 22 14.32 -6.07 -7.27
N ASN A 23 14.27 -5.26 -8.34
CA ASN A 23 14.50 -3.83 -8.25
C ASN A 23 13.19 -3.12 -7.84
N ILE A 24 13.24 -2.38 -6.73
CA ILE A 24 12.12 -1.60 -6.20
C ILE A 24 12.58 -0.14 -6.13
N ARG A 25 12.01 0.70 -6.97
CA ARG A 25 12.34 2.14 -7.03
C ARG A 25 13.84 2.45 -7.12
N GLY A 26 14.58 1.61 -7.84
CA GLY A 26 16.03 1.80 -8.04
C GLY A 26 16.93 1.04 -7.08
N THR A 27 16.38 0.47 -5.99
CA THR A 27 17.12 -0.36 -5.02
C THR A 27 16.86 -1.85 -5.28
N GLU A 28 17.91 -2.66 -5.29
CA GLU A 28 17.78 -4.11 -5.35
C GLU A 28 17.52 -4.70 -3.97
N HIS A 29 16.47 -5.53 -3.87
CA HIS A 29 16.11 -6.25 -2.66
C HIS A 29 16.03 -7.76 -2.91
N GLN A 30 16.58 -8.55 -2.01
CA GLN A 30 16.25 -9.96 -1.92
C GLN A 30 14.93 -10.08 -1.16
N VAL A 31 13.91 -10.63 -1.80
CA VAL A 31 12.57 -10.76 -1.26
C VAL A 31 12.04 -12.17 -1.33
N THR A 32 11.25 -12.55 -0.37
CA THR A 32 10.45 -13.78 -0.36
C THR A 32 9.04 -13.45 -0.83
N THR A 33 8.56 -14.18 -1.83
CA THR A 33 7.17 -14.12 -2.31
C THR A 33 6.51 -15.49 -2.12
N ALA A 34 5.18 -15.53 -2.09
CA ALA A 34 4.47 -16.79 -1.89
C ALA A 34 3.17 -16.90 -2.69
N SER A 35 2.73 -18.16 -2.87
CA SER A 35 1.39 -18.47 -3.36
C SER A 35 0.32 -17.88 -2.43
N GLY A 36 -0.81 -17.43 -2.97
CA GLY A 36 -1.90 -16.80 -2.20
C GLY A 36 -1.65 -15.34 -1.77
N VAL A 37 -0.58 -14.71 -2.25
CA VAL A 37 -0.31 -13.28 -2.09
C VAL A 37 -0.24 -12.61 -3.46
N PHE A 38 -0.82 -11.41 -3.57
CA PHE A 38 -0.90 -10.68 -4.83
C PHE A 38 0.48 -10.46 -5.46
N SER A 39 0.58 -10.71 -6.77
CA SER A 39 1.80 -10.49 -7.57
C SER A 39 3.06 -11.20 -7.06
N GLY A 40 2.93 -12.44 -6.59
CA GLY A 40 4.02 -13.22 -5.97
C GLY A 40 5.26 -13.55 -6.84
N GLY A 41 5.38 -12.96 -8.03
CA GLY A 41 6.55 -13.22 -8.91
C GLY A 41 7.29 -11.98 -9.40
N ARG A 42 6.72 -10.80 -9.21
CA ARG A 42 7.26 -9.51 -9.68
C ARG A 42 6.56 -8.36 -8.97
N VAL A 43 7.13 -7.16 -9.04
CA VAL A 43 6.40 -5.94 -8.66
C VAL A 43 5.25 -5.74 -9.66
N ASP A 44 4.03 -5.60 -9.16
CA ASP A 44 2.84 -5.35 -9.99
C ASP A 44 2.97 -4.07 -10.81
N LEU A 45 2.38 -4.04 -12.00
CA LEU A 45 2.49 -2.89 -12.91
C LEU A 45 1.91 -1.61 -12.31
N GLY A 46 0.80 -1.69 -11.58
CA GLY A 46 0.24 -0.54 -10.85
C GLY A 46 1.20 -0.01 -9.80
N THR A 47 1.79 -0.91 -9.01
CA THR A 47 2.81 -0.56 -8.01
C THR A 47 4.05 0.06 -8.67
N GLN A 48 4.53 -0.47 -9.80
CA GLN A 48 5.64 0.15 -10.55
C GLN A 48 5.29 1.57 -11.00
N VAL A 49 4.06 1.77 -11.52
CA VAL A 49 3.59 3.09 -11.94
C VAL A 49 3.51 4.04 -10.73
N LEU A 50 2.96 3.60 -9.60
CA LEU A 50 2.95 4.41 -8.38
C LEU A 50 4.36 4.85 -8.01
N LEU A 51 5.26 3.89 -7.78
CA LEU A 51 6.61 4.14 -7.29
C LEU A 51 7.48 5.00 -8.23
N SER A 52 7.17 5.00 -9.54
CA SER A 52 7.88 5.84 -10.51
C SER A 52 7.38 7.29 -10.59
N HIS A 53 6.25 7.61 -9.94
CA HIS A 53 5.64 8.94 -10.03
C HIS A 53 5.40 9.63 -8.68
N VAL A 54 5.49 8.89 -7.57
CA VAL A 54 5.39 9.51 -6.24
C VAL A 54 6.69 10.24 -5.88
N PRO A 55 6.63 11.41 -5.23
CA PRO A 55 7.81 12.04 -4.64
C PRO A 55 8.34 11.20 -3.48
N ASP A 56 9.46 11.59 -2.90
CA ASP A 56 9.88 11.04 -1.62
C ASP A 56 8.86 11.40 -0.54
N PRO A 57 8.56 10.47 0.39
CA PRO A 57 7.60 10.71 1.45
C PRO A 57 8.14 11.75 2.43
N GLN A 58 7.25 12.49 3.06
CA GLN A 58 7.62 13.39 4.15
C GLN A 58 8.00 12.56 5.38
N ALA A 59 8.96 13.06 6.17
CA ALA A 59 9.34 12.45 7.45
C ALA A 59 8.13 12.37 8.39
N GLY A 60 8.04 11.27 9.15
CA GLY A 60 6.96 10.95 10.06
C GLY A 60 6.36 9.57 9.80
N LEU A 61 5.12 9.37 10.23
CA LEU A 61 4.45 8.08 10.11
C LEU A 61 3.93 7.84 8.69
N ALA A 62 4.40 6.77 8.06
CA ALA A 62 4.01 6.36 6.71
C ALA A 62 3.26 5.02 6.73
N LEU A 63 2.25 4.87 5.86
CA LEU A 63 1.43 3.67 5.76
C LEU A 63 1.39 3.12 4.33
N ASP A 64 1.67 1.83 4.20
CA ASP A 64 1.38 1.01 3.01
C ASP A 64 0.03 0.30 3.20
N VAL A 65 -0.97 0.66 2.38
CA VAL A 65 -2.32 0.07 2.44
C VAL A 65 -2.48 -1.00 1.37
N GLY A 66 -2.71 -2.23 1.82
CA GLY A 66 -2.74 -3.42 0.96
C GLY A 66 -1.31 -3.86 0.61
N CYS A 67 -0.50 -4.07 1.64
CA CYS A 67 0.96 -4.20 1.48
C CYS A 67 1.41 -5.41 0.66
N GLY A 68 0.61 -6.48 0.58
CA GLY A 68 1.03 -7.71 -0.08
C GLY A 68 2.34 -8.24 0.50
N TRP A 69 3.29 -8.61 -0.35
CA TRP A 69 4.62 -9.03 0.08
C TRP A 69 5.58 -7.86 0.41
N GLY A 70 5.11 -6.62 0.38
CA GLY A 70 5.81 -5.45 0.87
C GLY A 70 6.60 -4.60 -0.14
N PRO A 71 6.26 -4.55 -1.44
CA PRO A 71 7.04 -3.75 -2.40
C PRO A 71 6.95 -2.24 -2.11
N ILE A 72 5.78 -1.74 -1.75
CA ILE A 72 5.59 -0.33 -1.35
C ILE A 72 6.21 -0.09 0.03
N THR A 73 6.05 -1.03 0.96
CA THR A 73 6.67 -0.98 2.30
C THR A 73 8.19 -0.79 2.19
N LEU A 74 8.87 -1.60 1.36
CA LEU A 74 10.33 -1.49 1.14
C LEU A 74 10.71 -0.14 0.53
N ALA A 75 9.95 0.34 -0.46
CA ALA A 75 10.19 1.65 -1.07
C ALA A 75 10.04 2.82 -0.08
N LEU A 76 9.07 2.75 0.85
CA LEU A 76 8.91 3.70 1.94
C LEU A 76 10.09 3.65 2.91
N CYS A 77 10.53 2.44 3.29
CA CYS A 77 11.69 2.25 4.17
C CYS A 77 12.97 2.82 3.56
N ASP A 78 13.23 2.56 2.27
CA ASP A 78 14.40 3.11 1.58
C ASP A 78 14.38 4.64 1.55
N ALA A 79 13.23 5.21 1.20
CA ALA A 79 13.08 6.66 1.07
C ALA A 79 13.13 7.41 2.41
N LEU A 80 12.72 6.78 3.50
CA LEU A 80 12.72 7.35 4.86
C LEU A 80 13.96 6.96 5.68
N LYS A 81 14.90 6.23 5.09
CA LYS A 81 16.11 5.78 5.77
C LYS A 81 16.91 6.95 6.33
N GLY A 82 17.25 6.87 7.61
CA GLY A 82 18.03 7.89 8.32
C GLY A 82 17.21 9.10 8.79
N SER A 83 15.89 9.11 8.59
CA SER A 83 14.98 10.09 9.18
C SER A 83 14.32 9.54 10.45
N ASP A 84 13.77 10.43 11.26
CA ASP A 84 12.90 10.06 12.40
C ASP A 84 11.49 9.73 11.89
N SER A 85 11.39 8.55 11.28
CA SER A 85 10.17 8.09 10.62
C SER A 85 9.89 6.63 10.90
N GLU A 86 8.61 6.27 10.90
CA GLU A 86 8.14 4.91 11.07
C GLU A 86 7.30 4.50 9.85
N VAL A 87 7.50 3.26 9.39
CA VAL A 87 6.70 2.67 8.31
C VAL A 87 5.80 1.59 8.89
N LEU A 88 4.50 1.72 8.63
CA LEU A 88 3.47 0.74 8.96
C LEU A 88 2.98 0.07 7.69
N ALA A 89 2.57 -1.18 7.80
CA ALA A 89 1.96 -1.91 6.70
C ALA A 89 0.67 -2.59 7.13
N VAL A 90 -0.38 -2.52 6.32
CA VAL A 90 -1.67 -3.12 6.60
C VAL A 90 -2.15 -3.99 5.45
N ASP A 91 -2.66 -5.17 5.77
CA ASP A 91 -3.33 -6.07 4.83
C ASP A 91 -4.36 -6.92 5.57
N ILE A 92 -5.40 -7.39 4.88
CA ILE A 92 -6.34 -8.37 5.43
C ILE A 92 -5.77 -9.79 5.42
N ASN A 93 -4.81 -10.05 4.51
CA ASN A 93 -4.18 -11.35 4.31
C ASN A 93 -3.00 -11.50 5.28
N THR A 94 -3.13 -12.39 6.25
CA THR A 94 -2.08 -12.63 7.27
C THR A 94 -0.76 -13.11 6.66
N ARG A 95 -0.80 -13.90 5.57
CA ARG A 95 0.39 -14.33 4.82
C ARG A 95 1.11 -13.13 4.17
N ALA A 96 0.36 -12.14 3.71
CA ALA A 96 0.93 -10.90 3.19
C ALA A 96 1.67 -10.13 4.28
N LEU A 97 1.07 -10.01 5.47
CA LEU A 97 1.69 -9.35 6.63
C LEU A 97 3.00 -10.02 7.05
N GLU A 98 3.01 -11.36 7.13
CA GLU A 98 4.21 -12.14 7.44
C GLU A 98 5.33 -11.91 6.42
N LEU A 99 4.99 -11.95 5.11
CA LEU A 99 5.97 -11.73 4.03
C LEU A 99 6.49 -10.29 4.02
N SER A 100 5.64 -9.30 4.21
CA SER A 100 6.05 -7.90 4.27
C SER A 100 7.02 -7.66 5.43
N SER A 101 6.74 -8.22 6.60
CA SER A 101 7.63 -8.18 7.77
C SER A 101 8.96 -8.91 7.54
N GLU A 102 8.91 -10.14 6.96
CA GLU A 102 10.10 -10.93 6.62
C GLU A 102 11.00 -10.20 5.62
N ASN A 103 10.41 -9.60 4.58
CA ASN A 103 11.14 -8.87 3.56
C ASN A 103 11.75 -7.57 4.11
N ALA A 104 11.03 -6.82 4.91
CA ALA A 104 11.54 -5.63 5.58
C ALA A 104 12.75 -5.98 6.47
N LYS A 105 12.64 -7.05 7.28
CA LYS A 105 13.73 -7.53 8.13
C LYS A 105 14.95 -7.98 7.32
N THR A 106 14.74 -8.68 6.20
CA THR A 106 15.82 -9.11 5.28
C THR A 106 16.55 -7.90 4.69
N ALA A 107 15.84 -6.81 4.43
CA ALA A 107 16.40 -5.54 3.96
C ALA A 107 17.02 -4.68 5.08
N GLY A 108 16.98 -5.13 6.34
CA GLY A 108 17.55 -4.42 7.50
C GLY A 108 16.61 -3.38 8.11
N TYR A 109 15.31 -3.45 7.84
CA TYR A 109 14.29 -2.55 8.36
C TYR A 109 13.42 -3.22 9.43
N SER A 110 12.90 -2.42 10.37
CA SER A 110 11.87 -2.82 11.31
C SER A 110 10.55 -2.18 10.89
N VAL A 111 9.56 -2.99 10.54
CA VAL A 111 8.23 -2.55 10.09
C VAL A 111 7.18 -3.25 10.92
N ALA A 112 6.26 -2.49 11.49
CA ALA A 112 5.09 -3.04 12.16
C ALA A 112 3.99 -3.35 11.12
N THR A 113 3.50 -4.58 11.12
CA THR A 113 2.46 -5.07 10.23
C THR A 113 1.18 -5.37 10.98
N PHE A 114 0.02 -5.01 10.43
CA PHE A 114 -1.26 -5.06 11.13
C PHE A 114 -2.38 -5.57 10.24
N THR A 115 -3.37 -6.24 10.85
CA THR A 115 -4.70 -6.32 10.25
C THR A 115 -5.39 -4.94 10.32
N PRO A 116 -6.44 -4.68 9.52
CA PRO A 116 -7.15 -3.40 9.56
C PRO A 116 -7.66 -3.02 10.96
N GLU A 117 -8.15 -3.98 11.72
CA GLU A 117 -8.69 -3.76 13.07
C GLU A 117 -7.58 -3.43 14.06
N GLN A 118 -6.45 -4.13 13.97
CA GLN A 118 -5.29 -3.90 14.83
C GLN A 118 -4.69 -2.51 14.59
N LEU A 119 -4.54 -2.11 13.31
CA LEU A 119 -3.98 -0.80 12.96
C LEU A 119 -4.90 0.33 13.40
N GLU A 120 -6.20 0.22 13.15
CA GLU A 120 -7.17 1.23 13.58
C GLU A 120 -7.08 1.46 15.10
N LYS A 121 -7.10 0.36 15.88
CA LYS A 121 -6.93 0.44 17.33
C LYS A 121 -5.60 1.07 17.72
N TYR A 122 -4.50 0.67 17.09
CA TYR A 122 -3.16 1.22 17.36
C TYR A 122 -3.09 2.73 17.12
N LEU A 123 -3.63 3.20 15.99
CA LEU A 123 -3.64 4.63 15.65
C LEU A 123 -4.53 5.44 16.61
N LEU A 124 -5.69 4.90 17.00
CA LEU A 124 -6.61 5.56 17.94
C LEU A 124 -6.04 5.61 19.35
N ASP A 125 -5.54 4.49 19.87
CA ASP A 125 -5.01 4.40 21.25
C ASP A 125 -3.81 5.32 21.48
N ASN A 126 -3.05 5.63 20.43
CA ASN A 126 -1.84 6.46 20.50
C ASN A 126 -2.02 7.87 19.90
N ASP A 127 -3.24 8.24 19.50
CA ASP A 127 -3.56 9.53 18.83
C ASP A 127 -2.61 9.86 17.67
N LEU A 128 -2.32 8.85 16.82
CA LEU A 128 -1.37 8.96 15.74
C LEU A 128 -2.01 9.47 14.45
N LYS A 129 -1.26 10.27 13.70
CA LYS A 129 -1.62 10.74 12.34
C LYS A 129 -0.59 10.33 11.33
N LEU A 130 -1.07 10.01 10.14
CA LEU A 130 -0.26 9.55 9.01
C LEU A 130 0.20 10.76 8.18
N ARG A 131 1.50 10.89 7.93
CA ARG A 131 2.05 11.91 7.02
C ARG A 131 2.00 11.47 5.58
N THR A 132 2.17 10.18 5.36
CA THR A 132 2.18 9.58 4.02
C THR A 132 1.36 8.30 4.01
N ILE A 133 0.47 8.16 3.02
CA ILE A 133 -0.19 6.91 2.68
C ILE A 133 0.15 6.59 1.23
N TRP A 134 0.72 5.42 0.96
CA TRP A 134 0.86 4.90 -0.39
C TRP A 134 0.02 3.64 -0.54
N SER A 135 -0.67 3.49 -1.69
CA SER A 135 -1.50 2.33 -1.93
C SER A 135 -1.67 2.01 -3.42
N ASN A 136 -1.60 0.73 -3.72
CA ASN A 136 -2.19 0.14 -4.90
C ASN A 136 -3.44 -0.64 -4.44
N PRO A 137 -4.57 0.04 -4.25
CA PRO A 137 -5.71 -0.53 -3.55
C PRO A 137 -6.38 -1.65 -4.33
N PRO A 138 -7.02 -2.62 -3.65
CA PRO A 138 -7.67 -3.77 -4.28
C PRO A 138 -9.00 -3.36 -4.95
N VAL A 139 -8.96 -2.67 -6.09
CA VAL A 139 -10.14 -2.13 -6.79
C VAL A 139 -11.20 -3.19 -7.15
N ARG A 140 -10.85 -4.48 -7.15
CA ARG A 140 -11.74 -5.59 -7.51
C ARG A 140 -12.60 -6.11 -6.36
N ILE A 141 -12.43 -5.61 -5.15
CA ILE A 141 -13.28 -5.94 -3.99
C ILE A 141 -14.69 -5.32 -4.10
N GLY A 142 -14.91 -4.51 -5.12
CA GLY A 142 -16.16 -3.78 -5.32
C GLY A 142 -16.07 -2.32 -4.86
N LYS A 143 -16.92 -1.51 -5.47
CA LYS A 143 -16.88 -0.04 -5.31
C LYS A 143 -17.09 0.38 -3.86
N GLN A 144 -18.09 -0.19 -3.18
CA GLN A 144 -18.42 0.17 -1.79
C GLN A 144 -17.27 -0.18 -0.84
N ALA A 145 -16.76 -1.41 -0.89
CA ALA A 145 -15.67 -1.85 -0.03
C ALA A 145 -14.37 -1.04 -0.26
N LEU A 146 -14.09 -0.68 -1.53
CA LEU A 146 -12.97 0.22 -1.84
C LEU A 146 -13.15 1.61 -1.24
N HIS A 147 -14.34 2.16 -1.30
CA HIS A 147 -14.68 3.46 -0.72
C HIS A 147 -14.51 3.46 0.80
N GLU A 148 -15.03 2.44 1.48
CA GLU A 148 -14.90 2.27 2.93
C GLU A 148 -13.43 2.12 3.34
N LEU A 149 -12.66 1.31 2.62
CA LEU A 149 -11.22 1.13 2.83
C LEU A 149 -10.47 2.48 2.76
N LEU A 150 -10.71 3.26 1.72
CA LEU A 150 -10.01 4.53 1.52
C LEU A 150 -10.41 5.56 2.56
N LEU A 151 -11.70 5.74 2.85
CA LEU A 151 -12.15 6.67 3.89
C LEU A 151 -11.61 6.33 5.26
N LYS A 152 -11.55 5.02 5.60
CA LYS A 152 -10.99 4.54 6.86
C LYS A 152 -9.58 5.10 7.08
N TRP A 153 -8.69 4.91 6.12
CA TRP A 153 -7.28 5.31 6.28
C TRP A 153 -7.04 6.80 6.06
N LEU A 154 -7.78 7.43 5.15
CA LEU A 154 -7.73 8.88 4.94
C LEU A 154 -8.16 9.66 6.19
N ALA A 155 -9.04 9.12 7.03
CA ALA A 155 -9.44 9.74 8.28
C ALA A 155 -8.27 9.98 9.26
N PHE A 156 -7.22 9.16 9.17
CA PHE A 156 -5.99 9.30 9.96
C PHE A 156 -4.94 10.20 9.30
N LEU A 157 -5.17 10.72 8.09
CA LEU A 157 -4.21 11.59 7.42
C LEU A 157 -4.05 12.89 8.21
N ALA A 158 -2.80 13.29 8.45
CA ALA A 158 -2.46 14.58 9.03
C ALA A 158 -2.91 15.72 8.10
N ASP A 159 -3.11 16.93 8.63
CA ASP A 159 -3.58 18.07 7.83
C ASP A 159 -2.59 18.46 6.71
N ASP A 160 -1.31 18.26 6.95
CA ASP A 160 -0.22 18.45 5.98
C ASP A 160 0.24 17.15 5.31
N GLY A 161 -0.44 16.04 5.58
CA GLY A 161 -0.15 14.74 4.99
C GLY A 161 -0.70 14.58 3.58
N ALA A 162 -0.20 13.55 2.86
CA ALA A 162 -0.67 13.19 1.53
C ALA A 162 -0.83 11.69 1.36
N ALA A 163 -1.92 11.28 0.73
CA ALA A 163 -2.12 9.92 0.26
C ALA A 163 -1.89 9.85 -1.26
N TRP A 164 -1.20 8.80 -1.69
CA TRP A 164 -0.89 8.53 -3.09
C TRP A 164 -1.49 7.19 -3.48
N LEU A 165 -2.39 7.22 -4.45
CA LEU A 165 -3.18 6.06 -4.86
C LEU A 165 -2.94 5.78 -6.34
N VAL A 166 -2.67 4.52 -6.70
CA VAL A 166 -2.64 4.11 -8.09
C VAL A 166 -3.88 3.28 -8.42
N VAL A 167 -4.59 3.67 -9.48
CA VAL A 167 -5.81 2.98 -9.91
C VAL A 167 -5.80 2.79 -11.42
N GLN A 168 -6.16 1.60 -11.87
CA GLN A 168 -6.29 1.31 -13.29
C GLN A 168 -7.46 2.10 -13.88
N ARG A 169 -7.21 2.79 -15.01
CA ARG A 169 -8.16 3.73 -15.63
C ARG A 169 -9.53 3.09 -15.91
N ASN A 170 -9.54 1.92 -16.53
CA ASN A 170 -10.76 1.18 -16.88
C ASN A 170 -11.42 0.45 -15.69
N LEU A 171 -10.83 0.48 -14.51
CA LEU A 171 -11.44 0.00 -13.28
C LEU A 171 -12.00 1.14 -12.40
N GLY A 172 -12.31 2.29 -13.00
CA GLY A 172 -13.03 3.36 -12.34
C GLY A 172 -12.18 4.47 -11.73
N ALA A 173 -10.91 4.63 -12.14
CA ALA A 173 -10.01 5.65 -11.59
C ALA A 173 -10.60 7.06 -11.56
N ASP A 174 -11.14 7.54 -12.70
CA ASP A 174 -11.70 8.90 -12.79
C ASP A 174 -13.00 9.04 -11.97
N SER A 175 -13.78 7.97 -11.84
CA SER A 175 -14.97 7.90 -10.99
C SER A 175 -14.62 7.95 -9.51
N LEU A 176 -13.55 7.25 -9.10
CA LEU A 176 -13.05 7.27 -7.73
C LEU A 176 -12.56 8.68 -7.35
N ALA A 177 -11.80 9.35 -8.22
CA ALA A 177 -11.33 10.71 -7.97
C ALA A 177 -12.49 11.69 -7.76
N LYS A 178 -13.52 11.65 -8.61
CA LYS A 178 -14.73 12.47 -8.46
C LYS A 178 -15.45 12.19 -7.15
N TRP A 179 -15.54 10.90 -6.78
CA TRP A 179 -16.22 10.53 -5.54
C TRP A 179 -15.44 11.00 -4.30
N LEU A 180 -14.12 10.86 -4.26
CA LEU A 180 -13.27 11.37 -3.16
C LEU A 180 -13.42 12.89 -3.03
N SER A 181 -13.43 13.63 -4.16
CA SER A 181 -13.67 15.07 -4.14
C SER A 181 -15.04 15.43 -3.58
N ALA A 182 -16.08 14.65 -3.88
CA ALA A 182 -17.41 14.82 -3.32
C ALA A 182 -17.49 14.52 -1.81
N GLN A 183 -16.51 13.77 -1.27
CA GLN A 183 -16.36 13.55 0.18
C GLN A 183 -15.54 14.64 0.88
N GLY A 184 -15.13 15.70 0.15
CA GLY A 184 -14.39 16.84 0.71
C GLY A 184 -12.86 16.73 0.60
N TRP A 185 -12.33 15.68 -0.04
CA TRP A 185 -10.89 15.54 -0.26
C TRP A 185 -10.44 16.34 -1.48
N GLN A 186 -9.26 16.94 -1.40
CA GLN A 186 -8.59 17.50 -2.57
C GLN A 186 -7.92 16.36 -3.33
N VAL A 187 -8.27 16.18 -4.60
CA VAL A 187 -7.75 15.09 -5.43
C VAL A 187 -7.09 15.64 -6.68
N GLU A 188 -5.79 15.47 -6.77
CA GLU A 188 -4.97 15.85 -7.90
C GLU A 188 -4.55 14.60 -8.69
N LYS A 189 -4.71 14.65 -10.02
CA LYS A 189 -4.15 13.63 -10.90
C LYS A 189 -2.68 13.95 -11.16
N ALA A 190 -1.79 13.33 -10.38
CA ALA A 190 -0.35 13.54 -10.47
C ALA A 190 0.27 12.90 -11.71
N ALA A 191 -0.24 11.72 -12.13
CA ALA A 191 0.28 11.05 -13.33
C ALA A 191 -0.76 10.17 -14.04
N SER A 192 -0.45 9.87 -15.30
CA SER A 192 -1.19 8.90 -16.11
C SER A 192 -0.19 8.11 -16.95
N SER A 193 -0.02 6.83 -16.65
CA SER A 193 0.98 5.99 -17.30
C SER A 193 0.49 4.53 -17.41
N LYS A 194 0.80 3.88 -18.53
CA LYS A 194 0.55 2.44 -18.76
C LYS A 194 -0.89 1.99 -18.41
N GLY A 195 -1.89 2.86 -18.66
CA GLY A 195 -3.29 2.57 -18.33
C GLY A 195 -3.70 2.80 -16.87
N PHE A 196 -2.82 3.35 -16.05
CA PHE A 196 -3.08 3.71 -14.66
C PHE A 196 -3.15 5.23 -14.47
N ARG A 197 -3.81 5.65 -13.39
CA ARG A 197 -3.80 7.00 -12.83
C ARG A 197 -3.11 6.97 -11.48
N VAL A 198 -2.27 7.95 -11.21
CA VAL A 198 -1.74 8.21 -9.87
C VAL A 198 -2.41 9.47 -9.36
N PHE A 199 -3.05 9.36 -8.21
CA PHE A 199 -3.72 10.47 -7.54
C PHE A 199 -2.98 10.84 -6.27
N LYS A 200 -2.83 12.16 -6.05
CA LYS A 200 -2.51 12.74 -4.76
C LYS A 200 -3.81 13.15 -4.09
N VAL A 201 -4.01 12.74 -2.86
CA VAL A 201 -5.19 13.07 -2.05
C VAL A 201 -4.73 13.77 -0.78
N THR A 202 -5.29 14.94 -0.49
CA THR A 202 -5.01 15.74 0.72
C THR A 202 -6.30 16.25 1.35
N ARG A 203 -6.22 16.81 2.55
CA ARG A 203 -7.34 17.50 3.20
C ARG A 203 -7.69 18.79 2.51
#